data_c5f7620c80154a36030a3fc68a563256
#
_entry.id   c5f7620c80154a36030a3fc68a563256
#
_cell.length_a   1.000
_cell.length_b   1.000
_cell.length_c   1.000
_cell.angle_alpha   90.00
_cell.angle_beta   90.00
_cell.angle_gamma   90.00
#
_symmetry.space_group_name_H-M   'P 1'
#
loop_
_entity.id
_entity.type
_entity.pdbx_description
1 polymer ?
#
loop_
_entity_poly.entity_id
_entity_poly.type
_entity_poly.pdbx_seq_one_letter_code
_entity_poly.pdbx_strand_id
1 'polypeptide(L)'
;MDKIIKNVLDELIEHGYDAYLVGGYVRDTLLGIKTFDVDICTSALPKDIHALFSVCTNNYGGANLIINNYNIDITTFREEGKYKERHPEDVRYITDLKTDLMRRDFTINAICMNSSGEVIDLLNGVEDLNNRVIKMIGNHEERLKDDPLRILRAIRLATVLDFAIDGELLQALKDNANLVEALSGERIKAELDKILSSPNFKKGLELLAQLKIDVIIGLSYEDINFTSDLMGMYAQVKVLKIPFTNNEKSNIIRITEVVNKGVINYETLFNYGLYINTVAGMILNIDIKKINQMYNKMPIKDKSDIVLNGNEIMEILNIGPSKEIKNIYSELITEILSGRLKNKKSDIKKYLLKRK
;
A
#
# COMPACT_ATOMS: atom_id res chain seq x y z
N MET A 1 17.32 -16.16 13.73
CA MET A 1 17.20 -16.22 12.24
C MET A 1 16.42 -17.48 11.87
N ASP A 2 15.49 -17.36 10.92
CA ASP A 2 14.72 -18.52 10.39
C ASP A 2 15.64 -19.46 9.61
N LYS A 3 15.36 -20.79 9.68
CA LYS A 3 16.17 -21.81 9.03
C LYS A 3 16.22 -21.66 7.50
N ILE A 4 15.13 -21.19 6.88
CA ILE A 4 15.05 -20.97 5.42
C ILE A 4 16.05 -19.90 5.00
N ILE A 5 16.03 -18.76 5.69
CA ILE A 5 16.92 -17.63 5.42
C ILE A 5 18.37 -18.04 5.64
N LYS A 6 18.62 -18.77 6.74
CA LYS A 6 19.96 -19.28 7.03
C LYS A 6 20.47 -20.20 5.93
N ASN A 7 19.66 -21.11 5.42
CA ASN A 7 20.06 -22.01 4.34
C ASN A 7 20.45 -21.25 3.05
N VAL A 8 19.75 -20.16 2.72
CA VAL A 8 20.11 -19.35 1.54
C VAL A 8 21.45 -18.63 1.73
N LEU A 9 21.73 -18.13 2.96
CA LEU A 9 23.03 -17.53 3.26
C LEU A 9 24.15 -18.58 3.25
N ASP A 10 23.91 -19.73 3.89
CA ASP A 10 24.91 -20.81 3.98
C ASP A 10 25.26 -21.35 2.58
N GLU A 11 24.27 -21.48 1.68
CA GLU A 11 24.51 -21.89 0.28
C GLU A 11 25.50 -20.96 -0.45
N LEU A 12 25.35 -19.65 -0.27
CA LEU A 12 26.30 -18.67 -0.84
C LEU A 12 27.67 -18.78 -0.20
N ILE A 13 27.74 -18.93 1.13
CA ILE A 13 28.97 -18.97 1.90
C ILE A 13 29.75 -20.26 1.63
N GLU A 14 29.11 -21.42 1.52
CA GLU A 14 29.71 -22.71 1.21
C GLU A 14 30.36 -22.73 -0.20
N HIS A 15 29.84 -21.89 -1.11
CA HIS A 15 30.44 -21.69 -2.43
C HIS A 15 31.52 -20.59 -2.47
N GLY A 16 31.92 -20.07 -1.30
CA GLY A 16 33.04 -19.13 -1.16
C GLY A 16 32.70 -17.68 -1.37
N TYR A 17 31.41 -17.32 -1.32
CA TYR A 17 30.95 -15.93 -1.44
C TYR A 17 30.65 -15.32 -0.07
N ASP A 18 30.95 -14.04 0.09
CA ASP A 18 30.41 -13.26 1.21
C ASP A 18 28.92 -13.05 1.01
N ALA A 19 28.14 -13.26 2.08
CA ALA A 19 26.69 -13.05 2.06
C ALA A 19 26.18 -12.53 3.41
N TYR A 20 25.34 -11.51 3.37
CA TYR A 20 24.79 -10.86 4.54
C TYR A 20 23.32 -10.50 4.34
N LEU A 21 22.53 -10.64 5.38
CA LEU A 21 21.22 -9.95 5.48
C LEU A 21 21.47 -8.46 5.58
N VAL A 22 20.59 -7.65 5.02
CA VAL A 22 20.74 -6.19 5.00
C VAL A 22 19.36 -5.52 4.89
N GLY A 23 19.33 -4.21 4.90
CA GLY A 23 18.12 -3.46 4.55
C GLY A 23 17.02 -3.50 5.59
N GLY A 24 15.78 -3.49 5.10
CA GLY A 24 14.59 -3.49 5.93
C GLY A 24 14.48 -4.66 6.87
N TYR A 25 14.89 -5.84 6.42
CA TYR A 25 14.83 -7.06 7.23
C TYR A 25 15.66 -6.98 8.51
N VAL A 26 16.92 -6.53 8.42
CA VAL A 26 17.80 -6.43 9.60
C VAL A 26 17.30 -5.37 10.55
N ARG A 27 16.95 -4.18 10.03
CA ARG A 27 16.37 -3.10 10.82
C ARG A 27 15.12 -3.56 11.57
N ASP A 28 14.17 -4.18 10.88
CA ASP A 28 12.90 -4.61 11.47
C ASP A 28 13.11 -5.74 12.49
N THR A 29 14.05 -6.66 12.23
CA THR A 29 14.47 -7.69 13.18
C THR A 29 15.00 -7.08 14.48
N LEU A 30 15.88 -6.06 14.38
CA LEU A 30 16.42 -5.36 15.56
C LEU A 30 15.36 -4.58 16.32
N LEU A 31 14.32 -4.10 15.67
CA LEU A 31 13.15 -3.45 16.27
C LEU A 31 12.11 -4.44 16.82
N GLY A 32 12.29 -5.76 16.63
CA GLY A 32 11.31 -6.77 17.02
C GLY A 32 10.06 -6.80 16.11
N ILE A 33 10.13 -6.23 14.92
CA ILE A 33 9.05 -6.19 13.93
C ILE A 33 9.19 -7.40 13.01
N LYS A 34 8.11 -8.16 12.86
CA LYS A 34 8.11 -9.33 11.98
C LYS A 34 7.93 -8.89 10.52
N THR A 35 8.85 -9.33 9.65
CA THR A 35 8.80 -9.11 8.21
C THR A 35 9.09 -10.42 7.46
N PHE A 36 8.60 -10.52 6.22
CA PHE A 36 8.82 -11.64 5.32
C PHE A 36 9.59 -11.24 4.06
N ASP A 37 9.82 -9.93 3.88
CA ASP A 37 10.67 -9.41 2.82
C ASP A 37 12.12 -9.40 3.32
N VAL A 38 12.97 -10.17 2.68
CA VAL A 38 14.36 -10.42 3.09
C VAL A 38 15.31 -9.91 2.02
N ASP A 39 16.17 -8.98 2.38
CA ASP A 39 17.22 -8.48 1.51
C ASP A 39 18.55 -9.18 1.87
N ILE A 40 19.19 -9.82 0.89
CA ILE A 40 20.54 -10.38 0.98
C ILE A 40 21.47 -9.63 0.03
N CYS A 41 22.62 -9.21 0.51
CA CYS A 41 23.69 -8.72 -0.33
C CYS A 41 24.88 -9.72 -0.33
N THR A 42 25.54 -9.91 -1.48
CA THR A 42 26.58 -10.94 -1.65
C THR A 42 27.67 -10.51 -2.62
N SER A 43 28.86 -11.08 -2.46
CA SER A 43 29.96 -10.96 -3.45
C SER A 43 29.78 -11.86 -4.67
N ALA A 44 28.79 -12.79 -4.66
CA ALA A 44 28.48 -13.64 -5.81
C ALA A 44 28.02 -12.80 -7.01
N LEU A 45 28.52 -13.09 -8.18
CA LEU A 45 28.12 -12.43 -9.43
C LEU A 45 26.72 -12.93 -9.86
N PRO A 46 25.98 -12.17 -10.68
CA PRO A 46 24.65 -12.56 -11.13
C PRO A 46 24.60 -13.96 -11.77
N LYS A 47 25.63 -14.34 -12.54
CA LYS A 47 25.76 -15.68 -13.14
C LYS A 47 25.84 -16.78 -12.08
N ASP A 48 26.53 -16.52 -10.99
CA ASP A 48 26.75 -17.47 -9.90
C ASP A 48 25.46 -17.64 -9.07
N ILE A 49 24.76 -16.53 -8.79
CA ILE A 49 23.43 -16.55 -8.16
C ILE A 49 22.43 -17.36 -9.02
N HIS A 50 22.47 -17.16 -10.36
CA HIS A 50 21.65 -17.93 -11.28
C HIS A 50 21.97 -19.44 -11.22
N ALA A 51 23.25 -19.78 -11.17
CA ALA A 51 23.69 -21.19 -11.11
C ALA A 51 23.28 -21.86 -9.80
N LEU A 52 23.39 -21.16 -8.66
CA LEU A 52 23.05 -21.71 -7.34
C LEU A 52 21.55 -21.88 -7.12
N PHE A 53 20.75 -20.89 -7.50
CA PHE A 53 19.33 -20.83 -7.16
C PHE A 53 18.38 -21.06 -8.35
N SER A 54 18.92 -21.27 -9.57
CA SER A 54 18.13 -21.44 -10.79
C SER A 54 17.12 -20.31 -11.06
N VAL A 55 17.50 -19.06 -10.75
CA VAL A 55 16.67 -17.86 -10.87
C VAL A 55 17.20 -16.89 -11.91
N CYS A 56 16.31 -16.14 -12.56
CA CYS A 56 16.73 -15.05 -13.44
C CYS A 56 17.23 -13.85 -12.63
N THR A 57 18.35 -13.26 -13.04
CA THR A 57 18.87 -12.02 -12.47
C THR A 57 18.48 -10.83 -13.36
N ASN A 58 18.23 -9.68 -12.74
CA ASN A 58 17.99 -8.44 -13.46
C ASN A 58 19.31 -7.76 -13.89
N ASN A 59 19.21 -6.69 -14.69
CA ASN A 59 20.37 -5.96 -15.22
C ASN A 59 21.27 -5.31 -14.14
N TYR A 60 20.80 -5.24 -12.90
CA TYR A 60 21.52 -4.64 -11.77
C TYR A 60 22.04 -5.69 -10.78
N GLY A 61 22.06 -6.97 -11.18
CA GLY A 61 22.56 -8.05 -10.35
C GLY A 61 21.62 -8.50 -9.21
N GLY A 62 20.37 -8.17 -9.30
CA GLY A 62 19.35 -8.62 -8.34
C GLY A 62 18.64 -9.88 -8.82
N ALA A 63 18.37 -10.82 -7.90
CA ALA A 63 17.56 -12.02 -8.10
C ALA A 63 16.51 -12.11 -7.01
N ASN A 64 15.33 -12.62 -7.34
CA ASN A 64 14.23 -12.79 -6.38
C ASN A 64 13.89 -14.26 -6.23
N LEU A 65 13.80 -14.72 -4.98
CA LEU A 65 13.40 -16.05 -4.57
C LEU A 65 12.14 -15.99 -3.73
N ILE A 66 11.15 -16.78 -4.06
CA ILE A 66 9.97 -16.97 -3.20
C ILE A 66 10.04 -18.36 -2.58
N ILE A 67 10.32 -18.44 -1.29
CA ILE A 67 10.41 -19.70 -0.55
C ILE A 67 9.43 -19.67 0.60
N ASN A 68 8.41 -20.51 0.57
CA ASN A 68 7.27 -20.48 1.49
C ASN A 68 6.63 -19.08 1.52
N ASN A 69 6.68 -18.40 2.68
CA ASN A 69 6.13 -17.05 2.86
C ASN A 69 7.19 -15.95 2.74
N TYR A 70 8.47 -16.31 2.49
CA TYR A 70 9.54 -15.34 2.36
C TYR A 70 9.72 -14.91 0.91
N ASN A 71 9.79 -13.61 0.71
CA ASN A 71 10.23 -12.97 -0.51
C ASN A 71 11.69 -12.54 -0.29
N ILE A 72 12.65 -13.23 -0.93
CA ILE A 72 14.06 -13.04 -0.69
C ILE A 72 14.71 -12.39 -1.91
N ASP A 73 15.17 -11.18 -1.76
CA ASP A 73 15.92 -10.44 -2.78
C ASP A 73 17.42 -10.60 -2.54
N ILE A 74 18.12 -11.25 -3.48
CA ILE A 74 19.58 -11.40 -3.45
C ILE A 74 20.17 -10.39 -4.41
N THR A 75 21.11 -9.56 -3.93
CA THR A 75 21.75 -8.51 -4.74
C THR A 75 23.26 -8.64 -4.67
N THR A 76 23.93 -8.68 -5.83
CA THR A 76 25.38 -8.62 -5.93
C THR A 76 25.91 -7.28 -5.39
N PHE A 77 27.01 -7.31 -4.60
CA PHE A 77 27.71 -6.09 -4.18
C PHE A 77 28.09 -5.27 -5.40
N ARG A 78 27.79 -3.98 -5.35
CA ARG A 78 28.06 -3.11 -6.47
C ARG A 78 28.44 -1.70 -6.05
N GLU A 79 29.22 -1.07 -6.87
CA GLU A 79 29.43 0.37 -6.90
C GLU A 79 28.59 0.94 -8.04
N GLU A 80 27.96 2.07 -7.79
CA GLU A 80 27.13 2.77 -8.76
C GLU A 80 27.84 4.05 -9.19
N GLY A 81 28.01 4.24 -10.50
CA GLY A 81 28.61 5.44 -11.08
C GLY A 81 27.64 6.64 -11.06
N LYS A 82 27.87 7.60 -11.96
CA LYS A 82 26.98 8.75 -12.10
C LYS A 82 25.57 8.31 -12.48
N TYR A 83 24.59 9.01 -11.94
CA TYR A 83 23.20 8.76 -12.27
C TYR A 83 22.76 9.59 -13.47
N LYS A 84 22.06 8.95 -14.40
CA LYS A 84 21.32 9.59 -15.48
C LYS A 84 19.90 9.09 -15.46
N GLU A 85 18.94 9.99 -15.47
CA GLU A 85 17.52 9.67 -15.38
C GLU A 85 17.20 8.69 -14.22
N ARG A 86 17.91 8.85 -13.09
CA ARG A 86 17.78 8.05 -11.84
C ARG A 86 18.26 6.59 -11.95
N HIS A 87 18.93 6.26 -13.03
CA HIS A 87 19.61 4.97 -13.16
C HIS A 87 21.13 5.21 -13.17
N PRO A 88 21.90 4.39 -12.48
CA PRO A 88 23.34 4.47 -12.61
C PRO A 88 23.72 4.16 -14.07
N GLU A 89 24.51 5.06 -14.70
CA GLU A 89 25.01 4.85 -16.06
C GLU A 89 25.93 3.63 -16.13
N ASP A 90 26.70 3.43 -15.06
CA ASP A 90 27.62 2.31 -14.91
C ASP A 90 27.39 1.59 -13.57
N VAL A 91 27.29 0.28 -13.63
CA VAL A 91 27.25 -0.61 -12.47
C VAL A 91 28.47 -1.50 -12.50
N ARG A 92 29.32 -1.40 -11.48
CA ARG A 92 30.49 -2.24 -11.31
C ARG A 92 30.28 -3.19 -10.15
N TYR A 93 30.34 -4.50 -10.40
CA TYR A 93 30.31 -5.49 -9.34
C TYR A 93 31.62 -5.49 -8.58
N ILE A 94 31.55 -5.55 -7.26
CA ILE A 94 32.65 -5.44 -6.32
C ILE A 94 32.61 -6.57 -5.29
N THR A 95 33.64 -6.68 -4.47
CA THR A 95 33.67 -7.62 -3.34
C THR A 95 33.70 -6.93 -1.99
N ASP A 96 33.81 -5.59 -1.96
CA ASP A 96 33.87 -4.82 -0.72
C ASP A 96 32.44 -4.45 -0.22
N LEU A 97 32.07 -5.02 0.93
CA LEU A 97 30.79 -4.77 1.57
C LEU A 97 30.57 -3.29 1.88
N LYS A 98 31.60 -2.59 2.40
CA LYS A 98 31.46 -1.18 2.81
C LYS A 98 31.06 -0.29 1.64
N THR A 99 31.65 -0.50 0.49
CA THR A 99 31.33 0.22 -0.74
C THR A 99 29.88 -0.05 -1.19
N ASP A 100 29.39 -1.30 -1.10
CA ASP A 100 27.96 -1.59 -1.37
C ASP A 100 27.03 -0.87 -0.40
N LEU A 101 27.39 -0.78 0.88
CA LEU A 101 26.58 -0.10 1.88
C LEU A 101 26.55 1.43 1.67
N MET A 102 27.64 2.04 1.21
CA MET A 102 27.73 3.48 0.94
C MET A 102 26.78 3.97 -0.16
N ARG A 103 26.34 3.11 -1.08
CA ARG A 103 25.36 3.49 -2.11
C ARG A 103 23.91 3.47 -1.61
N ARG A 104 23.64 2.87 -0.44
CA ARG A 104 22.28 2.78 0.12
C ARG A 104 21.76 4.14 0.56
N ASP A 105 20.47 4.21 0.88
CA ASP A 105 19.80 5.49 1.19
C ASP A 105 20.06 5.98 2.63
N PHE A 106 19.76 5.14 3.62
CA PHE A 106 19.79 5.54 5.03
C PHE A 106 20.62 4.57 5.86
N THR A 107 21.28 5.08 6.91
CA THR A 107 22.15 4.32 7.81
C THR A 107 21.44 3.12 8.42
N ILE A 108 20.19 3.29 8.86
CA ILE A 108 19.36 2.23 9.44
C ILE A 108 19.01 1.11 8.45
N ASN A 109 19.16 1.32 7.14
CA ASN A 109 18.97 0.32 6.09
C ASN A 109 20.32 -0.25 5.57
N ALA A 110 21.44 0.16 6.16
CA ALA A 110 22.78 -0.31 5.84
C ALA A 110 23.40 -1.17 6.95
N ILE A 111 22.61 -1.56 7.93
CA ILE A 111 22.99 -2.54 8.96
C ILE A 111 22.92 -3.93 8.34
N CYS A 112 23.97 -4.73 8.52
CA CYS A 112 24.04 -6.10 8.07
C CYS A 112 23.96 -7.10 9.22
N MET A 113 23.63 -8.37 8.88
CA MET A 113 23.68 -9.49 9.79
C MET A 113 24.22 -10.72 9.06
N ASN A 114 25.19 -11.43 9.64
CA ASN A 114 25.74 -12.65 9.04
C ASN A 114 24.86 -13.89 9.37
N SER A 115 25.24 -15.06 8.84
CA SER A 115 24.52 -16.33 9.03
C SER A 115 24.51 -16.83 10.47
N SER A 116 25.44 -16.37 11.32
CA SER A 116 25.43 -16.66 12.78
C SER A 116 24.51 -15.74 13.58
N GLY A 117 23.94 -14.69 12.94
CA GLY A 117 23.08 -13.70 13.59
C GLY A 117 23.85 -12.52 14.22
N GLU A 118 25.15 -12.41 13.96
CA GLU A 118 25.97 -11.30 14.40
C GLU A 118 25.70 -10.06 13.55
N VAL A 119 25.54 -8.91 14.20
CA VAL A 119 25.27 -7.61 13.55
C VAL A 119 26.59 -6.98 13.10
N ILE A 120 26.64 -6.54 11.86
CA ILE A 120 27.78 -5.84 11.25
C ILE A 120 27.29 -4.43 10.88
N ASP A 121 27.84 -3.43 11.56
CA ASP A 121 27.48 -2.02 11.36
C ASP A 121 28.73 -1.20 11.00
N LEU A 122 28.88 -0.88 9.74
CA LEU A 122 30.02 -0.12 9.21
C LEU A 122 29.72 1.38 9.06
N LEU A 123 28.46 1.80 9.27
CA LEU A 123 27.98 3.18 9.03
C LEU A 123 27.21 3.78 10.21
N ASN A 124 27.38 3.24 11.41
CA ASN A 124 26.72 3.67 12.65
C ASN A 124 25.17 3.64 12.59
N GLY A 125 24.61 2.73 11.77
CA GLY A 125 23.17 2.59 11.63
C GLY A 125 22.46 2.08 12.90
N VAL A 126 23.14 1.29 13.73
CA VAL A 126 22.60 0.80 15.01
C VAL A 126 22.43 1.94 16.00
N GLU A 127 23.36 2.90 16.05
CA GLU A 127 23.23 4.10 16.89
C GLU A 127 22.02 4.94 16.45
N ASP A 128 21.90 5.21 15.14
CA ASP A 128 20.77 5.97 14.58
C ASP A 128 19.43 5.23 14.80
N LEU A 129 19.42 3.89 14.71
CA LEU A 129 18.27 3.06 15.00
C LEU A 129 17.82 3.17 16.47
N ASN A 130 18.77 3.11 17.41
CA ASN A 130 18.52 3.25 18.86
C ASN A 130 18.03 4.66 19.21
N ASN A 131 18.58 5.67 18.56
CA ASN A 131 18.19 7.07 18.72
C ASN A 131 16.87 7.40 17.99
N ARG A 132 16.32 6.46 17.22
CA ARG A 132 15.11 6.64 16.39
C ARG A 132 15.22 7.81 15.41
N VAL A 133 16.32 7.87 14.67
CA VAL A 133 16.62 8.93 13.73
C VAL A 133 16.82 8.39 12.31
N ILE A 134 16.23 9.02 11.33
CA ILE A 134 16.47 8.76 9.90
C ILE A 134 17.61 9.66 9.44
N LYS A 135 18.75 9.03 9.11
CA LYS A 135 19.95 9.72 8.63
C LYS A 135 20.38 9.17 7.28
N MET A 136 20.67 10.04 6.34
CA MET A 136 21.09 9.66 4.99
C MET A 136 22.60 9.39 4.93
N ILE A 137 22.99 8.42 4.11
CA ILE A 137 24.38 8.08 3.85
C ILE A 137 24.95 9.02 2.78
N GLY A 138 26.12 9.62 3.05
CA GLY A 138 26.85 10.46 2.10
C GLY A 138 26.36 11.89 2.01
N ASN A 139 26.71 12.57 0.93
CA ASN A 139 26.32 13.98 0.72
C ASN A 139 24.82 14.06 0.37
N HIS A 140 24.06 14.75 1.20
CA HIS A 140 22.61 14.81 1.08
C HIS A 140 22.15 15.41 -0.26
N GLU A 141 22.76 16.53 -0.70
CA GLU A 141 22.35 17.19 -1.94
C GLU A 141 22.59 16.31 -3.17
N GLU A 142 23.78 15.71 -3.26
CA GLU A 142 24.12 14.82 -4.37
C GLU A 142 23.17 13.62 -4.40
N ARG A 143 22.95 12.99 -3.25
CA ARG A 143 22.10 11.80 -3.11
C ARG A 143 20.63 12.06 -3.45
N LEU A 144 20.11 13.27 -3.11
CA LEU A 144 18.75 13.66 -3.48
C LEU A 144 18.60 14.01 -4.95
N LYS A 145 19.64 14.57 -5.58
CA LYS A 145 19.67 14.82 -7.03
C LYS A 145 19.80 13.51 -7.83
N ASP A 146 20.57 12.56 -7.34
CA ASP A 146 20.74 11.22 -7.95
C ASP A 146 19.40 10.46 -8.00
N ASP A 147 18.67 10.40 -6.89
CA ASP A 147 17.32 9.81 -6.85
C ASP A 147 16.39 10.61 -5.92
N PRO A 148 15.58 11.51 -6.49
CA PRO A 148 14.59 12.29 -5.73
C PRO A 148 13.57 11.47 -4.95
N LEU A 149 13.40 10.17 -5.25
CA LEU A 149 12.51 9.31 -4.48
C LEU A 149 12.96 9.18 -3.02
N ARG A 150 14.25 9.36 -2.73
CA ARG A 150 14.77 9.36 -1.36
C ARG A 150 14.08 10.39 -0.46
N ILE A 151 13.56 11.49 -1.03
CA ILE A 151 12.77 12.48 -0.28
C ILE A 151 11.51 11.82 0.29
N LEU A 152 10.72 11.16 -0.56
CA LEU A 152 9.50 10.48 -0.13
C LEU A 152 9.80 9.26 0.75
N ARG A 153 10.89 8.55 0.49
CA ARG A 153 11.35 7.42 1.31
C ARG A 153 11.74 7.85 2.73
N ALA A 154 12.40 9.01 2.90
CA ALA A 154 12.70 9.57 4.22
C ALA A 154 11.42 9.86 5.01
N ILE A 155 10.45 10.53 4.39
CA ILE A 155 9.14 10.82 4.99
C ILE A 155 8.41 9.53 5.36
N ARG A 156 8.38 8.56 4.45
CA ARG A 156 7.75 7.25 4.69
C ARG A 156 8.39 6.53 5.88
N LEU A 157 9.72 6.46 5.94
CA LEU A 157 10.42 5.79 7.03
C LEU A 157 10.17 6.50 8.36
N ALA A 158 10.26 7.84 8.39
CA ALA A 158 9.93 8.63 9.57
C ALA A 158 8.49 8.39 10.05
N THR A 159 7.55 8.20 9.12
CA THR A 159 6.14 7.91 9.42
C THR A 159 5.95 6.49 9.93
N VAL A 160 6.40 5.50 9.16
CA VAL A 160 6.14 4.07 9.45
C VAL A 160 6.83 3.61 10.73
N LEU A 161 8.07 4.06 10.96
CA LEU A 161 8.86 3.71 12.13
C LEU A 161 8.60 4.64 13.34
N ASP A 162 7.89 5.73 13.14
CA ASP A 162 7.73 6.82 14.10
C ASP A 162 9.09 7.40 14.57
N PHE A 163 10.00 7.64 13.63
CA PHE A 163 11.33 8.17 13.85
C PHE A 163 11.41 9.66 13.49
N ALA A 164 12.29 10.39 14.15
CA ALA A 164 12.66 11.74 13.72
C ALA A 164 13.51 11.72 12.44
N ILE A 165 13.50 12.78 11.67
CA ILE A 165 14.46 12.99 10.58
C ILE A 165 15.59 13.83 11.15
N ASP A 166 16.86 13.46 10.86
CA ASP A 166 18.03 14.24 11.23
C ASP A 166 17.92 15.67 10.73
N GLY A 167 18.41 16.63 11.53
CA GLY A 167 18.23 18.06 11.25
C GLY A 167 18.86 18.52 9.94
N GLU A 168 20.08 18.04 9.63
CA GLU A 168 20.77 18.36 8.38
C GLU A 168 20.03 17.73 7.17
N LEU A 169 19.56 16.50 7.33
CA LEU A 169 18.76 15.83 6.32
C LEU A 169 17.42 16.57 6.11
N LEU A 170 16.73 16.97 7.18
CA LEU A 170 15.45 17.67 7.07
C LEU A 170 15.60 19.00 6.31
N GLN A 171 16.69 19.73 6.56
CA GLN A 171 16.99 20.95 5.80
C GLN A 171 17.27 20.63 4.33
N ALA A 172 18.08 19.61 4.03
CA ALA A 172 18.36 19.20 2.66
C ALA A 172 17.08 18.74 1.91
N LEU A 173 16.17 18.01 2.59
CA LEU A 173 14.87 17.64 2.03
C LEU A 173 14.04 18.87 1.66
N LYS A 174 14.04 19.89 2.52
CA LYS A 174 13.31 21.14 2.29
C LYS A 174 13.85 21.91 1.08
N ASP A 175 15.18 22.01 0.99
CA ASP A 175 15.84 22.75 -0.08
C ASP A 175 15.72 22.06 -1.45
N ASN A 176 15.50 20.74 -1.45
CA ASN A 176 15.39 19.91 -2.66
C ASN A 176 13.98 19.37 -2.90
N ALA A 177 12.95 19.81 -2.19
CA ALA A 177 11.59 19.29 -2.28
C ALA A 177 11.01 19.35 -3.71
N ASN A 178 11.38 20.38 -4.49
CA ASN A 178 10.96 20.56 -5.87
C ASN A 178 11.38 19.41 -6.80
N LEU A 179 12.43 18.65 -6.46
CA LEU A 179 12.85 17.49 -7.23
C LEU A 179 11.79 16.39 -7.30
N VAL A 180 10.82 16.37 -6.36
CA VAL A 180 9.67 15.45 -6.38
C VAL A 180 8.80 15.64 -7.62
N GLU A 181 8.79 16.84 -8.23
CA GLU A 181 8.05 17.10 -9.47
C GLU A 181 8.45 16.19 -10.63
N ALA A 182 9.70 15.78 -10.65
CA ALA A 182 10.25 14.92 -11.68
C ALA A 182 9.93 13.42 -11.47
N LEU A 183 9.28 13.02 -10.38
CA LEU A 183 8.90 11.63 -10.11
C LEU A 183 7.65 11.24 -10.90
N SER A 184 7.60 9.97 -11.34
CA SER A 184 6.37 9.44 -11.92
C SER A 184 5.29 9.26 -10.85
N GLY A 185 4.03 9.37 -11.25
CA GLY A 185 2.90 9.25 -10.34
C GLY A 185 2.86 7.89 -9.63
N GLU A 186 3.29 6.80 -10.30
CA GLU A 186 3.36 5.46 -9.74
C GLU A 186 4.36 5.38 -8.58
N ARG A 187 5.54 6.02 -8.74
CA ARG A 187 6.56 6.04 -7.67
C ARG A 187 6.08 6.86 -6.47
N ILE A 188 5.45 8.01 -6.73
CA ILE A 188 4.83 8.84 -5.67
C ILE A 188 3.76 8.02 -4.95
N LYS A 189 2.87 7.35 -5.70
CA LYS A 189 1.80 6.52 -5.14
C LYS A 189 2.35 5.41 -4.25
N ALA A 190 3.39 4.71 -4.69
CA ALA A 190 3.98 3.61 -3.94
C ALA A 190 4.52 4.02 -2.54
N GLU A 191 5.07 5.22 -2.40
CA GLU A 191 5.50 5.74 -1.11
C GLU A 191 4.32 6.31 -0.31
N LEU A 192 3.40 7.03 -0.96
CA LEU A 192 2.21 7.59 -0.32
C LEU A 192 1.27 6.49 0.20
N ASP A 193 1.10 5.38 -0.52
CA ASP A 193 0.34 4.22 -0.08
C ASP A 193 0.84 3.71 1.29
N LYS A 194 2.16 3.63 1.47
CA LYS A 194 2.79 3.19 2.73
C LYS A 194 2.64 4.23 3.86
N ILE A 195 2.71 5.52 3.52
CA ILE A 195 2.46 6.61 4.47
C ILE A 195 1.01 6.54 4.97
N LEU A 196 0.04 6.50 4.06
CA LEU A 196 -1.38 6.47 4.39
C LEU A 196 -1.82 5.19 5.10
N SER A 197 -1.17 4.05 4.82
CA SER A 197 -1.44 2.78 5.51
C SER A 197 -0.85 2.70 6.92
N SER A 198 -0.01 3.65 7.31
CA SER A 198 0.59 3.68 8.64
C SER A 198 -0.38 4.22 9.69
N PRO A 199 -0.47 3.64 10.90
CA PRO A 199 -1.17 4.27 12.03
C PRO A 199 -0.67 5.69 12.32
N ASN A 200 0.59 5.99 12.00
CA ASN A 200 1.22 7.30 12.18
C ASN A 200 1.06 8.22 10.96
N PHE A 201 0.10 7.96 10.07
CA PHE A 201 -0.09 8.69 8.81
C PHE A 201 -0.16 10.22 8.99
N LYS A 202 -0.69 10.72 10.11
CA LYS A 202 -0.76 12.16 10.39
C LYS A 202 0.61 12.81 10.39
N LYS A 203 1.59 12.16 11.03
CA LYS A 203 3.00 12.62 10.99
C LYS A 203 3.54 12.68 9.56
N GLY A 204 3.20 11.70 8.73
CA GLY A 204 3.58 11.71 7.31
C GLY A 204 2.96 12.87 6.54
N LEU A 205 1.67 13.15 6.77
CA LEU A 205 0.98 14.29 6.17
C LEU A 205 1.56 15.63 6.64
N GLU A 206 1.87 15.75 7.92
CA GLU A 206 2.53 16.93 8.50
C GLU A 206 3.92 17.18 7.88
N LEU A 207 4.74 16.12 7.69
CA LEU A 207 6.03 16.20 7.01
C LEU A 207 5.89 16.61 5.54
N LEU A 208 4.91 16.03 4.81
CA LEU A 208 4.61 16.43 3.43
C LEU A 208 4.26 17.93 3.35
N ALA A 209 3.42 18.43 4.26
CA ALA A 209 3.04 19.83 4.33
C ALA A 209 4.21 20.74 4.74
N GLN A 210 4.98 20.36 5.75
CA GLN A 210 6.16 21.09 6.21
C GLN A 210 7.19 21.31 5.09
N LEU A 211 7.34 20.31 4.23
CA LEU A 211 8.24 20.32 3.07
C LEU A 211 7.57 20.86 1.80
N LYS A 212 6.30 21.27 1.85
CA LYS A 212 5.47 21.72 0.71
C LYS A 212 5.33 20.71 -0.42
N ILE A 213 5.54 19.43 -0.11
CA ILE A 213 5.40 18.34 -1.09
C ILE A 213 3.93 18.06 -1.37
N ASP A 214 3.04 18.27 -0.40
CA ASP A 214 1.59 18.23 -0.56
C ASP A 214 1.11 19.11 -1.72
N VAL A 215 1.62 20.34 -1.81
CA VAL A 215 1.33 21.26 -2.92
C VAL A 215 1.85 20.69 -4.24
N ILE A 216 3.07 20.15 -4.25
CA ILE A 216 3.72 19.60 -5.45
C ILE A 216 2.92 18.43 -6.03
N ILE A 217 2.43 17.52 -5.17
CA ILE A 217 1.67 16.34 -5.61
C ILE A 217 0.16 16.60 -5.72
N GLY A 218 -0.29 17.80 -5.35
CA GLY A 218 -1.70 18.19 -5.33
C GLY A 218 -2.50 17.41 -4.29
N LEU A 219 -1.89 17.18 -3.10
CA LEU A 219 -2.53 16.53 -1.96
C LEU A 219 -3.29 17.58 -1.14
N SER A 220 -4.56 17.33 -0.90
CA SER A 220 -5.39 18.13 0.00
C SER A 220 -6.33 17.22 0.80
N TYR A 221 -6.60 17.61 2.02
CA TYR A 221 -7.47 16.88 2.95
C TYR A 221 -8.03 17.84 4.02
N GLU A 222 -9.11 17.41 4.64
CA GLU A 222 -9.66 18.02 5.84
C GLU A 222 -9.38 17.10 7.04
N ASP A 223 -10.35 16.85 7.89
CA ASP A 223 -10.21 15.86 8.96
C ASP A 223 -10.19 14.45 8.41
N ILE A 224 -9.16 13.67 8.78
CA ILE A 224 -8.99 12.29 8.34
C ILE A 224 -9.05 11.33 9.52
N ASN A 225 -9.92 10.33 9.41
CA ASN A 225 -9.97 9.18 10.30
C ASN A 225 -9.15 8.02 9.72
N PHE A 226 -8.27 7.43 10.54
CA PHE A 226 -7.51 6.25 10.10
C PHE A 226 -8.44 5.09 9.77
N THR A 227 -8.19 4.47 8.62
CA THR A 227 -8.78 3.19 8.24
C THR A 227 -7.68 2.21 7.88
N SER A 228 -7.86 0.92 8.21
CA SER A 228 -6.94 -0.13 7.76
C SER A 228 -7.06 -0.45 6.27
N ASP A 229 -8.04 0.14 5.59
CA ASP A 229 -8.26 0.01 4.15
C ASP A 229 -7.71 1.24 3.42
N LEU A 230 -6.81 1.03 2.46
CA LEU A 230 -6.15 2.10 1.73
C LEU A 230 -7.14 2.92 0.86
N MET A 231 -8.18 2.29 0.31
CA MET A 231 -9.20 3.02 -0.45
C MET A 231 -10.02 3.92 0.46
N GLY A 232 -10.21 3.51 1.72
CA GLY A 232 -10.81 4.35 2.76
C GLY A 232 -9.96 5.56 3.11
N MET A 233 -8.63 5.43 3.13
CA MET A 233 -7.73 6.58 3.28
C MET A 233 -7.83 7.51 2.07
N TYR A 234 -7.79 6.96 0.85
CA TYR A 234 -7.93 7.77 -0.37
C TYR A 234 -9.31 8.39 -0.56
N ALA A 235 -10.36 7.85 0.03
CA ALA A 235 -11.69 8.47 0.01
C ALA A 235 -11.77 9.78 0.83
N GLN A 236 -10.79 10.04 1.70
CA GLN A 236 -10.70 11.22 2.57
C GLN A 236 -9.66 12.23 2.11
N VAL A 237 -8.87 11.92 1.10
CA VAL A 237 -7.85 12.82 0.54
C VAL A 237 -8.07 13.02 -0.95
N LYS A 238 -7.69 14.18 -1.46
CA LYS A 238 -7.60 14.45 -2.89
C LYS A 238 -6.14 14.53 -3.29
N VAL A 239 -5.74 13.75 -4.29
CA VAL A 239 -4.36 13.75 -4.84
C VAL A 239 -4.44 13.82 -6.35
N LEU A 240 -3.70 14.74 -6.97
CA LEU A 240 -3.80 15.00 -8.41
C LEU A 240 -2.75 14.26 -9.23
N LYS A 241 -1.53 14.08 -8.69
CA LYS A 241 -0.37 13.57 -9.46
C LYS A 241 -0.15 12.05 -9.38
N ILE A 242 -1.10 11.27 -8.86
CA ILE A 242 -0.96 9.82 -8.79
C ILE A 242 -2.01 9.11 -9.65
N PRO A 243 -1.65 7.99 -10.29
CA PRO A 243 -2.59 7.21 -11.07
C PRO A 243 -3.41 6.28 -10.15
N PHE A 244 -4.67 6.10 -10.52
CA PHE A 244 -5.53 5.08 -9.96
C PHE A 244 -6.07 4.19 -11.08
N THR A 245 -6.15 2.90 -10.83
CA THR A 245 -6.87 1.97 -11.70
C THR A 245 -8.38 2.29 -11.71
N ASN A 246 -9.10 1.80 -12.71
CA ASN A 246 -10.54 2.01 -12.78
C ASN A 246 -11.28 1.43 -11.57
N ASN A 247 -10.80 0.31 -11.02
CA ASN A 247 -11.38 -0.31 -9.82
C ASN A 247 -11.13 0.56 -8.57
N GLU A 248 -9.90 1.05 -8.37
CA GLU A 248 -9.58 1.97 -7.26
C GLU A 248 -10.45 3.23 -7.32
N LYS A 249 -10.53 3.89 -8.50
CA LYS A 249 -11.38 5.07 -8.71
C LYS A 249 -12.84 4.80 -8.36
N SER A 250 -13.37 3.68 -8.84
CA SER A 250 -14.75 3.27 -8.55
C SER A 250 -14.98 3.07 -7.06
N ASN A 251 -14.06 2.38 -6.38
CA ASN A 251 -14.17 2.14 -4.94
C ASN A 251 -14.08 3.45 -4.14
N ILE A 252 -13.10 4.31 -4.44
CA ILE A 252 -12.93 5.61 -3.79
C ILE A 252 -14.22 6.44 -3.92
N ILE A 253 -14.76 6.59 -5.13
CA ILE A 253 -15.99 7.35 -5.39
C ILE A 253 -17.16 6.78 -4.57
N ARG A 254 -17.36 5.47 -4.63
CA ARG A 254 -18.48 4.80 -3.93
C ARG A 254 -18.36 4.89 -2.41
N ILE A 255 -17.15 4.79 -1.86
CA ILE A 255 -16.90 5.00 -0.42
C ILE A 255 -17.25 6.43 -0.05
N THR A 256 -16.76 7.42 -0.82
CA THR A 256 -17.04 8.85 -0.60
C THR A 256 -18.54 9.15 -0.65
N GLU A 257 -19.28 8.55 -1.60
CA GLU A 257 -20.73 8.71 -1.68
C GLU A 257 -21.45 8.20 -0.42
N VAL A 258 -21.05 7.05 0.13
CA VAL A 258 -21.64 6.52 1.38
C VAL A 258 -21.24 7.37 2.57
N VAL A 259 -20.00 7.83 2.65
CA VAL A 259 -19.52 8.74 3.71
C VAL A 259 -20.31 10.04 3.69
N ASN A 260 -20.53 10.64 2.51
CA ASN A 260 -21.32 11.87 2.37
C ASN A 260 -22.78 11.71 2.75
N LYS A 261 -23.36 10.51 2.64
CA LYS A 261 -24.70 10.21 3.14
C LYS A 261 -24.76 10.19 4.68
N GLY A 262 -23.63 9.99 5.36
CA GLY A 262 -23.51 9.96 6.82
C GLY A 262 -24.26 8.82 7.51
N VAL A 263 -24.81 7.86 6.76
CA VAL A 263 -25.63 6.77 7.30
C VAL A 263 -25.39 5.48 6.53
N ILE A 264 -25.35 4.37 7.28
CA ILE A 264 -25.32 3.01 6.73
C ILE A 264 -26.64 2.32 7.08
N ASN A 265 -27.37 1.90 6.06
CA ASN A 265 -28.67 1.23 6.16
C ASN A 265 -28.83 0.16 5.07
N TYR A 266 -29.98 -0.49 4.99
CA TYR A 266 -30.23 -1.51 3.96
C TYR A 266 -30.14 -0.95 2.54
N GLU A 267 -30.51 0.30 2.31
CA GLU A 267 -30.41 0.94 0.99
C GLU A 267 -28.94 1.11 0.55
N THR A 268 -28.08 1.65 1.45
CA THR A 268 -26.65 1.79 1.12
C THR A 268 -25.97 0.43 0.96
N LEU A 269 -26.33 -0.54 1.81
CA LEU A 269 -25.80 -1.91 1.70
C LEU A 269 -26.24 -2.58 0.40
N PHE A 270 -27.46 -2.38 -0.07
CA PHE A 270 -27.95 -2.91 -1.33
C PHE A 270 -27.26 -2.28 -2.54
N ASN A 271 -27.13 -0.95 -2.56
CA ASN A 271 -26.59 -0.20 -3.69
C ASN A 271 -25.07 -0.30 -3.84
N TYR A 272 -24.35 -0.40 -2.72
CA TYR A 272 -22.89 -0.32 -2.70
C TYR A 272 -22.20 -1.63 -2.26
N GLY A 273 -22.95 -2.54 -1.65
CA GLY A 273 -22.43 -3.81 -1.14
C GLY A 273 -21.72 -3.68 0.21
N LEU A 274 -21.36 -4.85 0.77
CA LEU A 274 -20.81 -4.93 2.13
C LEU A 274 -19.44 -4.24 2.25
N TYR A 275 -18.52 -4.48 1.29
CA TYR A 275 -17.16 -3.92 1.33
C TYR A 275 -17.17 -2.39 1.44
N ILE A 276 -17.85 -1.71 0.53
CA ILE A 276 -17.92 -0.24 0.49
C ILE A 276 -18.50 0.32 1.79
N ASN A 277 -19.59 -0.29 2.28
CA ASN A 277 -20.22 0.16 3.53
C ASN A 277 -19.36 -0.14 4.76
N THR A 278 -18.58 -1.22 4.76
CA THR A 278 -17.64 -1.53 5.84
C THR A 278 -16.55 -0.47 5.91
N VAL A 279 -15.94 -0.12 4.77
CA VAL A 279 -14.89 0.91 4.71
C VAL A 279 -15.44 2.29 5.05
N ALA A 280 -16.60 2.66 4.51
CA ALA A 280 -17.29 3.90 4.90
C ALA A 280 -17.64 3.93 6.39
N GLY A 281 -18.02 2.78 6.96
CA GLY A 281 -18.29 2.64 8.40
C GLY A 281 -17.05 2.90 9.26
N MET A 282 -15.87 2.49 8.83
CA MET A 282 -14.61 2.82 9.52
C MET A 282 -14.40 4.35 9.57
N ILE A 283 -14.63 5.04 8.46
CA ILE A 283 -14.50 6.50 8.37
C ILE A 283 -15.54 7.21 9.28
N LEU A 284 -16.79 6.71 9.29
CA LEU A 284 -17.89 7.26 10.07
C LEU A 284 -17.88 6.82 11.54
N ASN A 285 -16.89 6.04 11.98
CA ASN A 285 -16.81 5.45 13.33
C ASN A 285 -18.05 4.59 13.69
N ILE A 286 -18.59 3.87 12.71
CA ILE A 286 -19.71 2.94 12.90
C ILE A 286 -19.15 1.53 13.14
N ASP A 287 -19.68 0.83 14.14
CA ASP A 287 -19.26 -0.53 14.47
C ASP A 287 -19.48 -1.50 13.31
N ILE A 288 -18.37 -2.07 12.81
CA ILE A 288 -18.36 -3.04 11.69
C ILE A 288 -19.22 -4.27 12.00
N LYS A 289 -19.28 -4.71 13.26
CA LYS A 289 -20.14 -5.84 13.65
C LYS A 289 -21.61 -5.54 13.38
N LYS A 290 -22.05 -4.29 13.63
CA LYS A 290 -23.43 -3.85 13.33
C LYS A 290 -23.69 -3.87 11.82
N ILE A 291 -22.73 -3.39 11.00
CA ILE A 291 -22.85 -3.40 9.54
C ILE A 291 -23.00 -4.84 9.03
N ASN A 292 -22.15 -5.75 9.51
CA ASN A 292 -22.23 -7.18 9.16
C ASN A 292 -23.56 -7.81 9.58
N GLN A 293 -24.06 -7.50 10.79
CA GLN A 293 -25.34 -7.99 11.26
C GLN A 293 -26.51 -7.45 10.40
N MET A 294 -26.47 -6.18 10.02
CA MET A 294 -27.45 -5.59 9.11
C MET A 294 -27.44 -6.29 7.74
N TYR A 295 -26.24 -6.48 7.16
CA TYR A 295 -26.10 -7.15 5.87
C TYR A 295 -26.64 -8.60 5.90
N ASN A 296 -26.39 -9.34 6.99
CA ASN A 296 -26.90 -10.71 7.14
C ASN A 296 -28.43 -10.76 7.33
N LYS A 297 -29.03 -9.72 7.87
CA LYS A 297 -30.49 -9.61 8.09
C LYS A 297 -31.24 -8.97 6.91
N MET A 298 -30.54 -8.57 5.84
CA MET A 298 -31.20 -7.97 4.68
C MET A 298 -32.19 -8.93 4.05
N PRO A 299 -33.40 -8.46 3.71
CA PRO A 299 -34.42 -9.29 3.05
C PRO A 299 -34.05 -9.63 1.60
N ILE A 300 -33.26 -8.80 0.95
CA ILE A 300 -32.67 -8.96 -0.38
C ILE A 300 -31.31 -8.30 -0.40
N LYS A 301 -30.35 -8.91 -1.09
CA LYS A 301 -28.96 -8.39 -1.26
C LYS A 301 -28.67 -7.97 -2.69
N ASP A 302 -29.41 -8.52 -3.62
CA ASP A 302 -29.33 -8.23 -5.06
C ASP A 302 -30.75 -8.19 -5.67
N LYS A 303 -30.84 -7.60 -6.86
CA LYS A 303 -32.10 -7.52 -7.61
C LYS A 303 -32.63 -8.92 -7.97
N SER A 304 -31.78 -9.90 -8.17
CA SER A 304 -32.16 -11.29 -8.44
C SER A 304 -32.80 -12.01 -7.27
N ASP A 305 -32.65 -11.48 -6.05
CA ASP A 305 -33.29 -12.03 -4.85
C ASP A 305 -34.82 -11.75 -4.81
N ILE A 306 -35.32 -10.84 -5.65
CA ILE A 306 -36.75 -10.56 -5.74
C ILE A 306 -37.43 -11.80 -6.36
N VAL A 307 -38.39 -12.35 -5.62
CA VAL A 307 -39.04 -13.62 -5.96
C VAL A 307 -39.90 -13.59 -7.25
N LEU A 308 -40.16 -12.40 -7.82
CA LEU A 308 -40.82 -12.24 -9.14
C LEU A 308 -39.80 -11.72 -10.14
N ASN A 309 -39.74 -12.38 -11.29
CA ASN A 309 -38.92 -11.91 -12.43
C ASN A 309 -39.69 -10.89 -13.28
N GLY A 310 -38.96 -10.26 -14.24
CA GLY A 310 -39.54 -9.21 -15.11
C GLY A 310 -40.76 -9.71 -15.94
N ASN A 311 -40.74 -10.94 -16.42
CA ASN A 311 -41.86 -11.51 -17.20
C ASN A 311 -43.10 -11.69 -16.33
N GLU A 312 -42.96 -12.24 -15.12
CA GLU A 312 -44.04 -12.38 -14.16
C GLU A 312 -44.66 -11.04 -13.78
N ILE A 313 -43.82 -9.99 -13.62
CA ILE A 313 -44.33 -8.62 -13.34
C ILE A 313 -45.10 -8.06 -14.52
N MET A 314 -44.59 -8.23 -15.76
CA MET A 314 -45.27 -7.79 -16.96
C MET A 314 -46.64 -8.48 -17.12
N GLU A 315 -46.71 -9.78 -16.86
CA GLU A 315 -47.95 -10.57 -16.91
C GLU A 315 -48.95 -10.07 -15.86
N ILE A 316 -48.54 -9.86 -14.60
CA ILE A 316 -49.43 -9.39 -13.51
C ILE A 316 -50.03 -8.02 -13.84
N LEU A 317 -49.21 -7.12 -14.42
CA LEU A 317 -49.62 -5.74 -14.72
C LEU A 317 -50.29 -5.62 -16.12
N ASN A 318 -50.18 -6.65 -16.95
CA ASN A 318 -50.62 -6.66 -18.34
C ASN A 318 -49.95 -5.52 -19.14
N ILE A 319 -48.61 -5.39 -19.01
CA ILE A 319 -47.79 -4.38 -19.71
C ILE A 319 -46.68 -5.08 -20.52
N GLY A 320 -46.29 -4.46 -21.61
CA GLY A 320 -45.15 -4.93 -22.42
C GLY A 320 -43.77 -4.52 -21.86
N PRO A 321 -42.68 -4.99 -22.50
CA PRO A 321 -41.31 -4.56 -22.16
C PRO A 321 -41.18 -3.04 -22.28
N SER A 322 -40.86 -2.38 -21.17
CA SER A 322 -40.74 -0.91 -21.11
C SER A 322 -39.78 -0.46 -20.03
N LYS A 323 -39.38 0.82 -20.07
CA LYS A 323 -38.60 1.45 -18.98
C LYS A 323 -39.33 1.42 -17.65
N GLU A 324 -40.65 1.30 -17.67
CA GLU A 324 -41.50 1.22 -16.48
C GLU A 324 -41.16 0.04 -15.59
N ILE A 325 -40.78 -1.12 -16.18
CA ILE A 325 -40.33 -2.31 -15.42
C ILE A 325 -39.15 -1.96 -14.51
N LYS A 326 -38.21 -1.12 -14.98
CA LYS A 326 -37.07 -0.68 -14.15
C LYS A 326 -37.53 0.12 -12.94
N ASN A 327 -38.51 1.00 -13.14
CA ASN A 327 -39.07 1.83 -12.07
C ASN A 327 -39.81 0.96 -11.05
N ILE A 328 -40.59 -0.02 -11.52
CA ILE A 328 -41.27 -0.99 -10.66
C ILE A 328 -40.28 -1.77 -9.79
N TYR A 329 -39.18 -2.27 -10.38
CA TYR A 329 -38.14 -2.94 -9.60
C TYR A 329 -37.54 -2.02 -8.54
N SER A 330 -37.24 -0.75 -8.87
CA SER A 330 -36.69 0.21 -7.92
C SER A 330 -37.65 0.46 -6.77
N GLU A 331 -38.95 0.56 -7.05
CA GLU A 331 -40.01 0.70 -6.06
C GLU A 331 -40.13 -0.54 -5.16
N LEU A 332 -40.18 -1.74 -5.74
CA LEU A 332 -40.19 -3.02 -5.01
C LEU A 332 -38.98 -3.15 -4.08
N ILE A 333 -37.78 -2.83 -4.57
CA ILE A 333 -36.56 -2.84 -3.76
C ILE A 333 -36.74 -1.91 -2.56
N THR A 334 -37.16 -0.69 -2.77
CA THR A 334 -37.36 0.30 -1.70
C THR A 334 -38.38 -0.19 -0.66
N GLU A 335 -39.51 -0.73 -1.10
CA GLU A 335 -40.55 -1.22 -0.20
C GLU A 335 -40.13 -2.46 0.59
N ILE A 336 -39.38 -3.37 -0.05
CA ILE A 336 -38.82 -4.58 0.59
C ILE A 336 -37.73 -4.22 1.60
N LEU A 337 -36.79 -3.35 1.23
CA LEU A 337 -35.71 -2.93 2.12
C LEU A 337 -36.19 -2.13 3.32
N SER A 338 -37.27 -1.35 3.15
CA SER A 338 -37.90 -0.62 4.26
C SER A 338 -38.79 -1.50 5.16
N GLY A 339 -38.99 -2.78 4.80
CA GLY A 339 -39.81 -3.74 5.53
C GLY A 339 -41.32 -3.54 5.35
N ARG A 340 -41.76 -2.57 4.52
CA ARG A 340 -43.17 -2.36 4.20
C ARG A 340 -43.78 -3.44 3.32
N LEU A 341 -42.91 -4.12 2.51
CA LEU A 341 -43.32 -5.23 1.63
C LEU A 341 -42.46 -6.47 1.94
N LYS A 342 -43.12 -7.62 2.15
CA LYS A 342 -42.40 -8.88 2.28
C LYS A 342 -42.03 -9.43 0.90
N ASN A 343 -40.82 -9.96 0.74
CA ASN A 343 -40.37 -10.60 -0.49
C ASN A 343 -40.99 -11.99 -0.66
N LYS A 344 -42.33 -12.00 -0.87
CA LYS A 344 -43.14 -13.20 -1.16
C LYS A 344 -44.02 -12.96 -2.38
N LYS A 345 -44.17 -13.97 -3.26
CA LYS A 345 -44.97 -13.84 -4.51
C LYS A 345 -46.37 -13.29 -4.28
N SER A 346 -47.08 -13.77 -3.25
CA SER A 346 -48.41 -13.34 -2.92
C SER A 346 -48.47 -11.85 -2.53
N ASP A 347 -47.52 -11.40 -1.75
CA ASP A 347 -47.50 -10.04 -1.19
C ASP A 347 -47.13 -9.03 -2.28
N ILE A 348 -46.09 -9.36 -3.11
CA ILE A 348 -45.69 -8.53 -4.23
C ILE A 348 -46.82 -8.44 -5.28
N LYS A 349 -47.46 -9.60 -5.63
CA LYS A 349 -48.61 -9.58 -6.54
C LYS A 349 -49.74 -8.69 -6.06
N LYS A 350 -50.09 -8.75 -4.77
CA LYS A 350 -51.15 -7.90 -4.13
C LYS A 350 -50.72 -6.43 -4.18
N TYR A 351 -49.45 -6.12 -3.95
CA TYR A 351 -48.93 -4.76 -4.00
C TYR A 351 -49.02 -4.19 -5.42
N LEU A 352 -48.58 -4.94 -6.43
CA LEU A 352 -48.63 -4.53 -7.83
C LEU A 352 -50.05 -4.28 -8.35
N LEU A 353 -51.02 -5.14 -7.94
CA LEU A 353 -52.43 -4.98 -8.33
C LEU A 353 -53.09 -3.79 -7.68
N LYS A 354 -52.65 -3.30 -6.53
CA LYS A 354 -53.15 -2.07 -5.89
C LYS A 354 -52.63 -0.80 -6.53
N ARG A 355 -51.59 -0.90 -7.35
CA ARG A 355 -51.01 0.22 -8.06
C ARG A 355 -51.77 0.61 -9.33
N LYS A 356 -52.63 -0.35 -9.85
CA LYS A 356 -53.59 -0.10 -10.91
C LYS A 356 -54.75 0.77 -10.38
#